data_c12e58a70da123c7c25cdcc4fa20bea1
#
_entry.id   c12e58a70da123c7c25cdcc4fa20bea1
#
_cell.length_a   1.000
_cell.length_b   1.000
_cell.length_c   1.000
_cell.angle_alpha   90.00
_cell.angle_beta   90.00
_cell.angle_gamma   90.00
#
_symmetry.space_group_name_H-M   'P 1'
#
loop_
_entity.id
_entity.type
_entity.pdbx_description
1 polymer ?
#
loop_
_entity_poly.entity_id
_entity_poly.type
_entity_poly.pdbx_seq_one_letter_code
_entity_poly.pdbx_strand_id
1 'polypeptide(L)'
;MIREIAAWMGEMNATDAQEATEKAFHSALKRSRSEATKEWAKLRFWCDELQETADGLFSLSDAPMSVVAAFQSWLARFIVRNDIPTQRPMLEYVDDVQDYVYACLVNKKCPICGKKADLHHVTAIGMGRDRDEIIHEGMEVMPLCREHHTEIHTIGKADFFKKWHLQGGIECDKTICRIYGLKRSKKSESV
;
A
#
# COMPACT_ATOMS: atom_id res chain seq x y z
N MET A 1 -0.47 -6.18 11.38
CA MET A 1 -1.37 -5.20 10.74
C MET A 1 -2.55 -4.77 11.62
N ILE A 2 -3.53 -5.64 11.98
CA ILE A 2 -4.70 -5.22 12.80
C ILE A 2 -4.30 -4.59 14.13
N ARG A 3 -3.29 -5.12 14.82
CA ARG A 3 -2.81 -4.57 16.10
C ARG A 3 -2.20 -3.18 15.95
N GLU A 4 -1.50 -2.92 14.87
CA GLU A 4 -0.92 -1.61 14.55
C GLU A 4 -2.02 -0.60 14.24
N ILE A 5 -3.04 -0.99 13.47
CA ILE A 5 -4.22 -0.16 13.23
C ILE A 5 -4.93 0.15 14.55
N ALA A 6 -5.12 -0.85 15.41
CA ALA A 6 -5.78 -0.67 16.71
C ALA A 6 -5.01 0.28 17.64
N ALA A 7 -3.67 0.21 17.64
CA ALA A 7 -2.82 1.13 18.40
C ALA A 7 -2.95 2.57 17.89
N TRP A 8 -2.85 2.76 16.59
CA TRP A 8 -2.99 4.06 15.94
C TRP A 8 -4.37 4.69 16.18
N MET A 9 -5.46 3.93 16.02
CA MET A 9 -6.82 4.40 16.31
C MET A 9 -7.00 4.76 17.79
N GLY A 10 -6.25 4.12 18.70
CA GLY A 10 -6.24 4.43 20.11
C GLY A 10 -5.68 5.81 20.43
N GLU A 11 -4.76 6.31 19.63
CA GLU A 11 -4.20 7.65 19.79
C GLU A 11 -5.12 8.74 19.20
N MET A 12 -5.98 8.37 18.22
CA MET A 12 -6.91 9.28 17.54
C MET A 12 -8.36 9.25 18.07
N ASN A 13 -8.63 8.75 19.28
CA ASN A 13 -9.97 8.45 19.83
C ASN A 13 -10.60 7.19 19.23
N ALA A 14 -10.19 6.04 19.73
CA ALA A 14 -10.70 4.73 19.35
C ALA A 14 -12.20 4.51 19.59
N THR A 15 -12.86 5.44 20.27
CA THR A 15 -14.30 5.41 20.54
C THR A 15 -15.12 5.35 19.26
N ASP A 16 -14.74 6.08 18.21
CA ASP A 16 -15.53 6.15 16.98
C ASP A 16 -15.54 4.83 16.20
N ALA A 17 -14.40 4.12 16.15
CA ALA A 17 -14.34 2.81 15.50
C ALA A 17 -15.07 1.74 16.33
N GLN A 18 -14.99 1.83 17.63
CA GLN A 18 -15.68 0.94 18.54
C GLN A 18 -17.20 1.16 18.47
N GLU A 19 -17.66 2.41 18.51
CA GLU A 19 -19.06 2.76 18.34
C GLU A 19 -19.63 2.35 16.98
N ALA A 20 -18.86 2.53 15.90
CA ALA A 20 -19.27 2.09 14.57
C ALA A 20 -19.42 0.57 14.52
N THR A 21 -18.47 -0.17 15.11
CA THR A 21 -18.52 -1.63 15.21
C THR A 21 -19.69 -2.08 16.08
N GLU A 22 -19.92 -1.43 17.19
CA GLU A 22 -21.05 -1.71 18.10
C GLU A 22 -22.39 -1.50 17.42
N LYS A 23 -22.56 -0.37 16.73
CA LYS A 23 -23.78 -0.08 15.95
C LYS A 23 -24.03 -1.07 14.84
N ALA A 24 -22.96 -1.50 14.15
CA ALA A 24 -23.09 -2.44 13.05
C ALA A 24 -23.45 -3.87 13.51
N PHE A 25 -22.98 -4.30 14.67
CA PHE A 25 -23.05 -5.71 15.10
C PHE A 25 -23.84 -5.98 16.40
N HIS A 26 -24.35 -4.99 17.08
CA HIS A 26 -25.10 -5.12 18.36
C HIS A 26 -24.40 -5.95 19.44
N SER A 27 -23.07 -6.08 19.42
CA SER A 27 -22.36 -7.07 20.25
C SER A 27 -21.12 -6.60 20.98
N ALA A 28 -20.90 -5.33 21.20
CA ALA A 28 -19.56 -4.84 21.52
C ALA A 28 -19.16 -4.80 23.00
N LEU A 29 -20.04 -5.01 23.90
CA LEU A 29 -19.81 -4.73 25.36
C LEU A 29 -18.66 -5.51 26.04
N LYS A 30 -17.99 -6.46 25.36
CA LYS A 30 -16.88 -7.26 25.96
C LYS A 30 -15.69 -7.52 25.05
N ARG A 31 -15.60 -6.90 23.89
CA ARG A 31 -14.48 -7.16 22.95
C ARG A 31 -13.28 -6.29 23.24
N SER A 32 -12.07 -6.85 23.12
CA SER A 32 -10.84 -6.05 23.20
C SER A 32 -10.82 -5.02 22.07
N ARG A 33 -10.05 -3.92 22.23
CA ARG A 33 -9.85 -2.93 21.18
C ARG A 33 -9.40 -3.56 19.86
N SER A 34 -8.54 -4.58 19.91
CA SER A 34 -8.07 -5.32 18.74
C SER A 34 -9.21 -6.05 18.02
N GLU A 35 -10.14 -6.66 18.73
CA GLU A 35 -11.31 -7.33 18.14
C GLU A 35 -12.27 -6.32 17.50
N ALA A 36 -12.56 -5.21 18.18
CA ALA A 36 -13.38 -4.15 17.61
C ALA A 36 -12.77 -3.58 16.32
N THR A 37 -11.45 -3.34 16.31
CA THR A 37 -10.74 -2.87 15.13
C THR A 37 -10.76 -3.91 13.99
N LYS A 38 -10.66 -5.19 14.31
CA LYS A 38 -10.75 -6.27 13.31
C LYS A 38 -12.13 -6.27 12.63
N GLU A 39 -13.21 -6.20 13.41
CA GLU A 39 -14.56 -6.19 12.85
C GLU A 39 -14.85 -4.92 12.06
N TRP A 40 -14.38 -3.77 12.55
CA TRP A 40 -14.43 -2.52 11.79
C TRP A 40 -13.67 -2.61 10.46
N ALA A 41 -12.46 -3.17 10.45
CA ALA A 41 -11.66 -3.31 9.24
C ALA A 41 -12.34 -4.25 8.22
N LYS A 42 -12.96 -5.34 8.68
CA LYS A 42 -13.74 -6.26 7.83
C LYS A 42 -14.96 -5.56 7.22
N LEU A 43 -15.70 -4.80 8.03
CA LEU A 43 -16.85 -4.03 7.55
C LEU A 43 -16.40 -2.99 6.51
N ARG A 44 -15.33 -2.28 6.78
CA ARG A 44 -14.80 -1.26 5.88
C ARG A 44 -14.32 -1.85 4.56
N PHE A 45 -13.58 -2.96 4.61
CA PHE A 45 -13.17 -3.70 3.43
C PHE A 45 -14.38 -4.20 2.62
N TRP A 46 -15.41 -4.71 3.28
CA TRP A 46 -16.65 -5.12 2.63
C TRP A 46 -17.31 -3.93 1.90
N CYS A 47 -17.40 -2.78 2.55
CA CYS A 47 -17.93 -1.58 1.93
C CYS A 47 -17.08 -1.06 0.76
N ASP A 48 -15.76 -1.15 0.86
CA ASP A 48 -14.86 -0.59 -0.14
C ASP A 48 -14.67 -1.49 -1.36
N GLU A 49 -14.66 -2.81 -1.19
CA GLU A 49 -14.24 -3.75 -2.24
C GLU A 49 -15.21 -4.93 -2.52
N LEU A 50 -16.12 -5.25 -1.60
CA LEU A 50 -16.99 -6.43 -1.73
C LEU A 50 -18.48 -6.11 -1.85
N GLN A 51 -18.86 -4.86 -2.06
CA GLN A 51 -20.25 -4.36 -1.99
C GLN A 51 -21.30 -5.21 -2.71
N GLU A 52 -20.92 -5.93 -3.76
CA GLU A 52 -21.87 -6.67 -4.61
C GLU A 52 -21.86 -8.19 -4.40
N THR A 53 -20.96 -8.73 -3.58
CA THR A 53 -20.69 -10.19 -3.61
C THR A 53 -20.90 -10.93 -2.30
N ALA A 54 -21.21 -10.26 -1.20
CA ALA A 54 -21.34 -10.92 0.09
C ALA A 54 -22.61 -10.55 0.83
N ASP A 55 -23.42 -11.55 1.16
CA ASP A 55 -24.64 -11.43 1.98
C ASP A 55 -24.36 -11.10 3.45
N GLY A 56 -23.13 -10.70 3.79
CA GLY A 56 -22.73 -10.34 5.13
C GLY A 56 -21.22 -10.33 5.37
N LEU A 57 -20.84 -10.12 6.63
CA LEU A 57 -19.44 -10.13 7.02
C LEU A 57 -18.88 -11.54 7.05
N PHE A 58 -17.72 -11.69 6.43
CA PHE A 58 -17.01 -12.95 6.38
C PHE A 58 -16.25 -13.27 7.68
N SER A 59 -16.11 -14.54 7.98
CA SER A 59 -15.19 -15.05 9.01
C SER A 59 -13.82 -15.29 8.37
N LEU A 60 -12.74 -14.80 9.01
CA LEU A 60 -11.38 -15.06 8.49
C LEU A 60 -10.99 -16.56 8.56
N SER A 61 -11.69 -17.37 9.38
CA SER A 61 -11.45 -18.83 9.45
C SER A 61 -12.08 -19.58 8.29
N ASP A 62 -13.14 -19.05 7.68
CA ASP A 62 -13.95 -19.75 6.69
C ASP A 62 -13.94 -19.06 5.32
N ALA A 63 -13.36 -17.87 5.23
CA ALA A 63 -13.28 -17.11 3.99
C ALA A 63 -12.39 -17.82 2.96
N PRO A 64 -12.75 -17.76 1.67
CA PRO A 64 -11.86 -18.17 0.60
C PRO A 64 -10.51 -17.43 0.68
N MET A 65 -9.42 -18.13 0.33
CA MET A 65 -8.06 -17.55 0.37
C MET A 65 -7.95 -16.26 -0.47
N SER A 66 -8.69 -16.17 -1.58
CA SER A 66 -8.74 -14.95 -2.40
C SER A 66 -9.29 -13.74 -1.63
N VAL A 67 -10.32 -13.94 -0.81
CA VAL A 67 -10.89 -12.88 0.05
C VAL A 67 -9.92 -12.48 1.15
N VAL A 68 -9.24 -13.47 1.75
CA VAL A 68 -8.23 -13.22 2.79
C VAL A 68 -7.05 -12.42 2.22
N ALA A 69 -6.54 -12.80 1.05
CA ALA A 69 -5.45 -12.10 0.36
C ALA A 69 -5.87 -10.67 -0.02
N ALA A 70 -7.07 -10.47 -0.58
CA ALA A 70 -7.59 -9.14 -0.89
C ALA A 70 -7.75 -8.27 0.36
N PHE A 71 -8.21 -8.84 1.47
CA PHE A 71 -8.30 -8.14 2.75
C PHE A 71 -6.93 -7.74 3.29
N GLN A 72 -5.92 -8.61 3.16
CA GLN A 72 -4.55 -8.31 3.56
C GLN A 72 -3.96 -7.16 2.74
N SER A 73 -4.12 -7.19 1.43
CA SER A 73 -3.71 -6.10 0.54
C SER A 73 -4.44 -4.78 0.86
N TRP A 74 -5.74 -4.84 1.13
CA TRP A 74 -6.51 -3.66 1.56
C TRP A 74 -5.96 -3.08 2.88
N LEU A 75 -5.66 -3.91 3.88
CA LEU A 75 -5.05 -3.48 5.13
C LEU A 75 -3.69 -2.79 4.91
N ALA A 76 -2.85 -3.35 4.05
CA ALA A 76 -1.56 -2.76 3.72
C ALA A 76 -1.74 -1.37 3.07
N ARG A 77 -2.65 -1.24 2.09
CA ARG A 77 -2.99 0.04 1.46
C ARG A 77 -3.54 1.04 2.47
N PHE A 78 -4.39 0.59 3.39
CA PHE A 78 -4.96 1.42 4.45
C PHE A 78 -3.87 1.97 5.39
N ILE A 79 -2.92 1.13 5.83
CA ILE A 79 -1.78 1.52 6.67
C ILE A 79 -0.92 2.58 5.97
N VAL A 80 -0.54 2.34 4.71
CA VAL A 80 0.28 3.28 3.93
C VAL A 80 -0.42 4.62 3.74
N ARG A 81 -1.70 4.58 3.36
CA ARG A 81 -2.52 5.78 3.08
C ARG A 81 -2.70 6.67 4.31
N ASN A 82 -2.85 6.07 5.49
CA ASN A 82 -3.12 6.78 6.73
C ASN A 82 -1.86 7.00 7.60
N ASP A 83 -0.69 6.69 7.07
CA ASP A 83 0.60 6.89 7.76
C ASP A 83 0.70 6.18 9.12
N ILE A 84 0.09 4.99 9.21
CA ILE A 84 0.03 4.25 10.47
C ILE A 84 1.41 3.65 10.77
N PRO A 85 2.00 3.96 11.93
CA PRO A 85 3.30 3.39 12.30
C PRO A 85 3.18 1.88 12.55
N THR A 86 4.13 1.13 12.05
CA THR A 86 4.22 -0.32 12.24
C THR A 86 5.45 -0.68 13.08
N GLN A 87 5.33 -1.72 13.91
CA GLN A 87 6.45 -2.18 14.75
C GLN A 87 7.57 -2.83 13.94
N ARG A 88 7.24 -3.39 12.77
CA ARG A 88 8.18 -4.01 11.83
C ARG A 88 7.99 -3.44 10.44
N PRO A 89 8.97 -3.57 9.55
CA PRO A 89 8.82 -3.21 8.15
C PRO A 89 7.59 -3.88 7.53
N MET A 90 6.79 -3.13 6.78
CA MET A 90 5.56 -3.64 6.16
C MET A 90 5.82 -4.80 5.20
N LEU A 91 7.00 -4.87 4.59
CA LEU A 91 7.42 -5.98 3.73
C LEU A 91 7.42 -7.36 4.45
N GLU A 92 7.49 -7.39 5.78
CA GLU A 92 7.36 -8.63 6.56
C GLU A 92 5.91 -9.10 6.72
N TYR A 93 4.93 -8.26 6.41
CA TYR A 93 3.51 -8.54 6.62
C TYR A 93 2.72 -8.78 5.34
N VAL A 94 3.25 -8.36 4.19
CA VAL A 94 2.52 -8.40 2.93
C VAL A 94 2.94 -9.60 2.08
N ASP A 95 1.96 -10.29 1.51
CA ASP A 95 2.20 -11.37 0.55
C ASP A 95 2.29 -10.81 -0.88
N ASP A 96 1.42 -9.86 -1.22
CA ASP A 96 1.49 -9.14 -2.49
C ASP A 96 2.38 -7.89 -2.36
N VAL A 97 3.69 -8.12 -2.57
CA VAL A 97 4.71 -7.07 -2.53
C VAL A 97 4.49 -6.03 -3.62
N GLN A 98 3.99 -6.43 -4.80
CA GLN A 98 3.79 -5.52 -5.93
C GLN A 98 2.64 -4.54 -5.65
N ASP A 99 1.50 -5.01 -5.16
CA ASP A 99 0.37 -4.14 -4.75
C ASP A 99 0.80 -3.18 -3.63
N TYR A 100 1.58 -3.67 -2.66
CA TYR A 100 2.12 -2.82 -1.60
C TYR A 100 3.07 -1.73 -2.12
N VAL A 101 4.00 -2.07 -3.02
CA VAL A 101 4.92 -1.09 -3.62
C VAL A 101 4.15 -0.08 -4.46
N TYR A 102 3.10 -0.49 -5.18
CA TYR A 102 2.20 0.42 -5.90
C TYR A 102 1.50 1.39 -4.93
N ALA A 103 0.97 0.88 -3.82
CA ALA A 103 0.39 1.73 -2.78
C ALA A 103 1.40 2.74 -2.21
N CYS A 104 2.64 2.31 -2.00
CA CYS A 104 3.73 3.19 -1.60
C CYS A 104 4.04 4.27 -2.66
N LEU A 105 4.03 3.93 -3.95
CA LEU A 105 4.19 4.89 -5.05
C LEU A 105 3.10 5.97 -5.01
N VAL A 106 1.84 5.55 -4.94
CA VAL A 106 0.69 6.47 -4.91
C VAL A 106 0.77 7.43 -3.72
N ASN A 107 1.27 6.97 -2.58
CA ASN A 107 1.35 7.76 -1.35
C ASN A 107 2.73 8.39 -1.11
N LYS A 108 3.68 8.28 -2.05
CA LYS A 108 5.06 8.81 -1.95
C LYS A 108 5.78 8.35 -0.69
N LYS A 109 5.67 7.05 -0.37
CA LYS A 109 6.30 6.41 0.79
C LYS A 109 7.34 5.40 0.35
N CYS A 110 8.42 5.28 1.12
CA CYS A 110 9.42 4.25 0.91
C CYS A 110 8.89 2.89 1.40
N PRO A 111 8.86 1.83 0.56
CA PRO A 111 8.32 0.53 0.95
C PRO A 111 9.15 -0.15 2.06
N ILE A 112 10.38 0.27 2.27
CA ILE A 112 11.30 -0.33 3.24
C ILE A 112 11.10 0.28 4.64
N CYS A 113 11.02 1.63 4.73
CA CYS A 113 11.01 2.32 6.02
C CYS A 113 9.82 3.26 6.24
N GLY A 114 8.87 3.36 5.31
CA GLY A 114 7.69 4.22 5.40
C GLY A 114 7.97 5.74 5.31
N LYS A 115 9.23 6.18 5.30
CA LYS A 115 9.58 7.60 5.17
C LYS A 115 9.12 8.14 3.81
N LYS A 116 8.98 9.47 3.71
CA LYS A 116 8.73 10.16 2.44
C LYS A 116 9.74 9.73 1.38
N ALA A 117 9.26 9.47 0.18
CA ALA A 117 10.06 8.95 -0.92
C ALA A 117 9.93 9.81 -2.19
N ASP A 118 11.00 9.82 -2.95
CA ASP A 118 11.06 10.32 -4.32
C ASP A 118 10.95 9.16 -5.30
N LEU A 119 10.57 9.46 -6.55
CA LEU A 119 10.53 8.46 -7.61
C LEU A 119 11.95 8.08 -8.05
N HIS A 120 12.26 6.79 -7.99
CA HIS A 120 13.48 6.20 -8.54
C HIS A 120 13.15 5.42 -9.80
N HIS A 121 13.86 5.69 -10.91
CA HIS A 121 13.77 4.90 -12.12
C HIS A 121 14.68 3.67 -12.01
N VAL A 122 14.08 2.49 -11.99
CA VAL A 122 14.80 1.21 -11.93
C VAL A 122 15.48 0.92 -13.27
N THR A 123 14.82 1.29 -14.37
CA THR A 123 15.41 1.24 -15.72
C THR A 123 16.23 2.52 -15.94
N ALA A 124 17.50 2.36 -16.28
CA ALA A 124 18.38 3.49 -16.53
C ALA A 124 17.85 4.34 -17.69
N ILE A 125 17.60 5.61 -17.40
CA ILE A 125 17.35 6.63 -18.43
C ILE A 125 18.71 6.90 -19.09
N GLY A 126 18.89 6.48 -20.37
CA GLY A 126 20.17 6.60 -21.07
C GLY A 126 20.73 8.03 -21.01
N MET A 127 22.05 8.15 -20.82
CA MET A 127 22.74 9.44 -20.86
C MET A 127 22.55 10.10 -22.24
N GLY A 128 22.23 11.40 -22.24
CA GLY A 128 22.17 12.22 -23.46
C GLY A 128 20.76 12.49 -24.02
N ARG A 129 19.69 12.07 -23.35
CA ARG A 129 18.32 12.50 -23.68
C ARG A 129 17.93 13.71 -22.86
N ASP A 130 17.26 14.66 -23.50
CA ASP A 130 16.65 15.78 -22.77
C ASP A 130 15.60 15.24 -21.81
N ARG A 131 15.75 15.54 -20.52
CA ARG A 131 14.84 15.07 -19.47
C ARG A 131 13.39 15.50 -19.72
N ASP A 132 13.21 16.62 -20.41
CA ASP A 132 11.89 17.14 -20.75
C ASP A 132 11.22 16.37 -21.93
N GLU A 133 11.93 15.49 -22.63
CA GLU A 133 11.39 14.69 -23.74
C GLU A 133 11.09 13.25 -23.35
N ILE A 134 11.47 12.82 -22.16
CA ILE A 134 11.34 11.42 -21.73
C ILE A 134 9.88 11.09 -21.41
N ILE A 135 9.35 10.08 -22.07
CA ILE A 135 8.06 9.47 -21.73
C ILE A 135 8.32 8.46 -20.60
N HIS A 136 7.72 8.72 -19.45
CA HIS A 136 7.90 7.89 -18.26
C HIS A 136 6.88 6.74 -18.16
N GLU A 137 5.75 6.84 -18.86
CA GLU A 137 4.74 5.80 -18.94
C GLU A 137 5.35 4.50 -19.51
N GLY A 138 5.16 3.38 -18.79
CA GLY A 138 5.77 2.09 -19.12
C GLY A 138 7.18 1.87 -18.56
N MET A 139 7.81 2.87 -17.95
CA MET A 139 9.11 2.68 -17.29
C MET A 139 8.94 2.04 -15.92
N GLU A 140 9.89 1.20 -15.56
CA GLU A 140 9.94 0.59 -14.23
C GLU A 140 10.44 1.62 -13.20
N VAL A 141 9.61 1.86 -12.17
CA VAL A 141 9.85 2.88 -11.13
C VAL A 141 9.62 2.32 -9.73
N MET A 142 10.22 2.96 -8.73
CA MET A 142 10.07 2.59 -7.32
C MET A 142 10.14 3.85 -6.44
N PRO A 143 9.35 3.95 -5.35
CA PRO A 143 9.46 5.06 -4.42
C PRO A 143 10.55 4.75 -3.39
N LEU A 144 11.62 5.52 -3.35
CA LEU A 144 12.72 5.35 -2.39
C LEU A 144 12.99 6.63 -1.62
N CYS A 145 13.16 6.53 -0.30
CA CYS A 145 13.67 7.64 0.48
C CYS A 145 15.15 7.87 0.16
N ARG A 146 15.70 8.99 0.59
CA ARG A 146 17.07 9.38 0.27
C ARG A 146 18.10 8.33 0.64
N GLU A 147 17.94 7.68 1.79
CA GLU A 147 18.84 6.62 2.28
C GLU A 147 18.83 5.41 1.35
N HIS A 148 17.64 4.85 1.07
CA HIS A 148 17.51 3.66 0.22
C HIS A 148 17.76 3.96 -1.26
N HIS A 149 17.52 5.19 -1.70
CA HIS A 149 17.89 5.64 -3.04
C HIS A 149 19.43 5.67 -3.22
N THR A 150 20.17 6.12 -2.21
CA THR A 150 21.64 6.06 -2.21
C THR A 150 22.12 4.63 -2.14
N GLU A 151 21.48 3.81 -1.32
CA GLU A 151 21.84 2.40 -1.16
C GLU A 151 21.73 1.61 -2.49
N ILE A 152 20.62 1.74 -3.22
CA ILE A 152 20.43 1.03 -4.50
C ILE A 152 21.51 1.42 -5.53
N HIS A 153 21.96 2.68 -5.52
CA HIS A 153 23.08 3.11 -6.37
C HIS A 153 24.43 2.58 -5.90
N THR A 154 24.60 2.31 -4.60
CA THR A 154 25.85 1.83 -4.02
C THR A 154 26.04 0.32 -4.23
N ILE A 155 25.02 -0.48 -3.93
CA ILE A 155 25.12 -1.94 -3.99
C ILE A 155 24.61 -2.54 -5.31
N GLY A 156 23.95 -1.72 -6.14
CA GLY A 156 23.33 -2.15 -7.38
C GLY A 156 21.92 -2.74 -7.16
N LYS A 157 21.11 -2.69 -8.23
CA LYS A 157 19.69 -3.06 -8.16
C LYS A 157 19.45 -4.53 -7.78
N ALA A 158 20.28 -5.45 -8.31
CA ALA A 158 20.10 -6.89 -8.07
C ALA A 158 20.28 -7.23 -6.59
N ASP A 159 21.36 -6.74 -5.97
CA ASP A 159 21.65 -6.96 -4.56
C ASP A 159 20.68 -6.21 -3.66
N PHE A 160 20.23 -5.02 -4.06
CA PHE A 160 19.22 -4.27 -3.35
C PHE A 160 17.87 -5.01 -3.29
N PHE A 161 17.39 -5.50 -4.42
CA PHE A 161 16.13 -6.25 -4.47
C PHE A 161 16.21 -7.56 -3.68
N LYS A 162 17.32 -8.26 -3.79
CA LYS A 162 17.58 -9.48 -2.99
C LYS A 162 17.60 -9.18 -1.49
N LYS A 163 18.28 -8.12 -1.08
CA LYS A 163 18.41 -7.72 0.35
C LYS A 163 17.05 -7.41 0.97
N TRP A 164 16.20 -6.70 0.23
CA TRP A 164 14.92 -6.20 0.73
C TRP A 164 13.72 -7.07 0.30
N HIS A 165 13.97 -8.24 -0.30
CA HIS A 165 12.93 -9.16 -0.80
C HIS A 165 11.92 -8.50 -1.74
N LEU A 166 12.39 -7.55 -2.55
CA LEU A 166 11.60 -6.87 -3.55
C LEU A 166 11.66 -7.62 -4.88
N GLN A 167 10.56 -7.67 -5.62
CA GLN A 167 10.46 -8.39 -6.89
C GLN A 167 10.82 -7.51 -8.10
N GLY A 168 11.23 -6.27 -7.88
CA GLY A 168 11.50 -5.26 -8.91
C GLY A 168 10.75 -3.97 -8.65
N GLY A 169 10.74 -3.07 -9.62
CA GLY A 169 9.91 -1.87 -9.60
C GLY A 169 8.51 -2.13 -10.15
N ILE A 170 7.74 -1.07 -10.23
CA ILE A 170 6.38 -1.04 -10.78
C ILE A 170 6.42 -0.32 -12.12
N GLU A 171 5.69 -0.82 -13.10
CA GLU A 171 5.50 -0.12 -14.37
C GLU A 171 4.72 1.19 -14.13
N CYS A 172 5.31 2.29 -14.58
CA CYS A 172 4.75 3.63 -14.40
C CYS A 172 3.49 3.79 -15.24
N ASP A 173 2.34 3.78 -14.60
CA ASP A 173 1.04 3.98 -15.21
C ASP A 173 0.63 5.47 -15.28
N LYS A 174 -0.54 5.74 -15.83
CA LYS A 174 -1.09 7.10 -15.93
C LYS A 174 -1.34 7.76 -14.57
N THR A 175 -1.65 6.96 -13.56
CA THR A 175 -1.90 7.44 -12.18
C THR A 175 -0.60 7.89 -11.53
N ILE A 176 0.45 7.07 -11.63
CA ILE A 176 1.79 7.40 -11.16
C ILE A 176 2.32 8.64 -11.88
N CYS A 177 2.20 8.68 -13.22
CA CYS A 177 2.60 9.86 -13.99
C CYS A 177 1.91 11.15 -13.51
N ARG A 178 0.61 11.09 -13.19
CA ARG A 178 -0.14 12.24 -12.67
C ARG A 178 0.36 12.68 -11.30
N ILE A 179 0.59 11.72 -10.40
CA ILE A 179 1.01 11.98 -9.02
C ILE A 179 2.41 12.63 -8.95
N TYR A 180 3.29 12.23 -9.86
CA TYR A 180 4.67 12.72 -9.90
C TYR A 180 4.91 13.81 -10.95
N GLY A 181 3.87 14.24 -11.70
CA GLY A 181 4.00 15.28 -12.73
C GLY A 181 4.86 14.84 -13.93
N LEU A 182 4.81 13.56 -14.29
CA LEU A 182 5.64 12.96 -15.34
C LEU A 182 4.96 13.03 -16.71
N LYS A 183 5.78 13.07 -17.76
CA LYS A 183 5.31 13.06 -19.15
C LYS A 183 4.74 11.70 -19.55
N ARG A 184 3.57 11.71 -20.16
CA ARG A 184 2.83 10.53 -20.63
C ARG A 184 2.88 10.41 -22.15
N SER A 185 2.66 9.21 -22.67
CA SER A 185 2.44 9.00 -24.09
C SER A 185 1.18 9.74 -24.57
N LYS A 186 1.25 10.40 -25.72
CA LYS A 186 0.10 11.12 -26.31
C LYS A 186 -0.95 10.17 -26.93
N LYS A 187 -0.76 8.85 -26.87
CA LYS A 187 -1.49 7.85 -27.67
C LYS A 187 -2.68 7.19 -26.97
N SER A 188 -3.43 7.84 -26.10
CA SER A 188 -4.63 7.22 -25.50
C SER A 188 -5.75 8.19 -25.10
N GLU A 189 -6.00 9.21 -25.92
CA GLU A 189 -7.23 10.01 -25.84
C GLU A 189 -8.17 9.75 -27.03
N SER A 190 -8.23 8.53 -27.53
CA SER A 190 -9.24 8.11 -28.50
C SER A 190 -9.81 6.76 -28.08
N VAL A 191 -10.90 6.78 -27.38
CA VAL A 191 -12.21 6.16 -27.46
C VAL A 191 -12.88 6.21 -26.09
#